data_141f98b6042fced2fa95d38f42b0c883
#
_entry.id   141f98b6042fced2fa95d38f42b0c883
#
_cell.length_a   1.000
_cell.length_b   1.000
_cell.length_c   1.000
_cell.angle_alpha   90.00
_cell.angle_beta   90.00
_cell.angle_gamma   90.00
#
_symmetry.space_group_name_H-M   'P 1'
#
loop_
_entity.id
_entity.type
_entity.pdbx_description
1 polymer ?
#
loop_
_entity_poly.entity_id
_entity_poly.type
_entity_poly.pdbx_seq_one_letter_code
_entity_poly.pdbx_strand_id
1 'polypeptide(L)'
;GKACPMDKKFYAVIGNPPYQAEPERGSTRALPIYDKFMNEAYKISDRVELVTPARFLFNSGQTNSAWNEQMLSDRHLKVIAYESDSSKMFSGVDIKGGVAVTYRDIDADHEPIGLFIPEQILHSIVAKAGARSNEMSLFSVTGTQCNYNFAELYKDHPDYRQYISGDGKHSQLKSNALEKVPIFTETKISDNDIRIFGLVARERVYRFC
;
A
#
# COMPACT_ATOMS: atom_id res chain seq x y z
N GLY A 1 5.05 -5.78 -35.15
CA GLY A 1 6.32 -5.29 -34.66
C GLY A 1 7.22 -6.48 -34.38
N LYS A 2 8.43 -6.52 -34.98
CA LYS A 2 9.44 -7.54 -34.66
C LYS A 2 9.89 -7.33 -33.22
N ALA A 3 9.81 -8.35 -32.38
CA ALA A 3 10.40 -8.34 -31.07
C ALA A 3 11.91 -8.07 -31.21
N CYS A 4 12.41 -7.06 -30.50
CA CYS A 4 13.85 -6.82 -30.42
C CYS A 4 14.49 -8.04 -29.74
N PRO A 5 15.56 -8.64 -30.29
CA PRO A 5 16.23 -9.74 -29.60
C PRO A 5 16.77 -9.24 -28.27
N MET A 6 16.42 -9.94 -27.19
CA MET A 6 16.70 -9.57 -25.80
C MET A 6 18.19 -9.71 -25.38
N ASP A 7 19.11 -9.91 -26.33
CA ASP A 7 20.55 -10.08 -26.07
C ASP A 7 21.35 -8.79 -25.97
N LYS A 8 20.74 -7.61 -26.20
CA LYS A 8 21.42 -6.33 -26.04
C LYS A 8 21.04 -5.70 -24.70
N LYS A 9 21.86 -5.92 -23.70
CA LYS A 9 21.79 -5.15 -22.46
C LYS A 9 22.34 -3.74 -22.68
N PHE A 10 21.59 -2.75 -22.15
CA PHE A 10 22.12 -1.40 -22.02
C PHE A 10 23.06 -1.33 -20.82
N TYR A 11 24.05 -0.42 -20.88
CA TYR A 11 24.95 -0.17 -19.74
C TYR A 11 24.19 0.32 -18.51
N ALA A 12 23.26 1.25 -18.71
CA ALA A 12 22.36 1.75 -17.69
C ALA A 12 21.01 2.16 -18.31
N VAL A 13 19.95 2.11 -17.51
CA VAL A 13 18.64 2.71 -17.80
C VAL A 13 18.36 3.77 -16.77
N ILE A 14 18.13 5.00 -17.23
CA ILE A 14 17.80 6.16 -16.38
C ILE A 14 16.53 6.77 -16.92
N GLY A 15 15.56 7.06 -16.06
CA GLY A 15 14.33 7.66 -16.54
C GLY A 15 13.27 7.94 -15.51
N ASN A 16 12.19 8.54 -16.01
CA ASN A 16 10.96 8.78 -15.30
C ASN A 16 9.83 8.09 -16.11
N PRO A 17 9.49 6.84 -15.80
CA PRO A 17 8.50 6.09 -16.55
C PRO A 17 7.08 6.63 -16.30
N PRO A 18 6.11 6.31 -17.18
CA PRO A 18 4.71 6.59 -16.90
C PRO A 18 4.26 5.92 -15.59
N TYR A 19 3.55 6.67 -14.75
CA TYR A 19 3.13 6.18 -13.43
C TYR A 19 1.84 5.37 -13.46
N GLN A 20 0.93 5.75 -14.36
CA GLN A 20 -0.41 5.17 -14.45
C GLN A 20 -0.76 4.90 -15.91
N ALA A 21 -1.55 3.83 -16.13
CA ALA A 21 -2.18 3.57 -17.41
C ALA A 21 -3.31 4.58 -17.67
N GLU A 22 -3.70 4.71 -18.92
CA GLU A 22 -4.95 5.40 -19.24
C GLU A 22 -6.13 4.62 -18.62
N PRO A 23 -7.12 5.32 -18.04
CA PRO A 23 -8.31 4.66 -17.52
C PRO A 23 -9.05 3.90 -18.63
N GLU A 24 -9.52 2.70 -18.32
CA GLU A 24 -10.39 1.96 -19.24
C GLU A 24 -11.69 2.73 -19.51
N ARG A 25 -12.30 2.51 -20.68
CA ARG A 25 -13.56 3.14 -21.05
C ARG A 25 -14.62 2.92 -19.97
N GLY A 26 -15.12 4.02 -19.40
CA GLY A 26 -16.13 4.00 -18.34
C GLY A 26 -15.58 3.91 -16.92
N SER A 27 -14.26 3.85 -16.74
CA SER A 27 -13.59 3.92 -15.44
C SER A 27 -12.89 5.27 -15.26
N THR A 28 -12.99 5.84 -14.07
CA THR A 28 -12.18 7.00 -13.67
C THR A 28 -10.88 6.59 -12.96
N ARG A 29 -10.66 5.29 -12.81
CA ARG A 29 -9.54 4.74 -12.04
C ARG A 29 -8.39 4.34 -12.97
N ALA A 30 -7.29 5.07 -12.88
CA ALA A 30 -6.04 4.71 -13.54
C ALA A 30 -5.23 3.74 -12.66
N LEU A 31 -4.84 2.61 -13.21
CA LEU A 31 -4.00 1.63 -12.52
C LEU A 31 -2.52 1.99 -12.65
N PRO A 32 -1.68 1.70 -11.65
CA PRO A 32 -0.25 1.90 -11.75
C PRO A 32 0.33 0.99 -12.86
N ILE A 33 1.34 1.49 -13.55
CA ILE A 33 2.11 0.72 -14.55
C ILE A 33 3.62 0.86 -14.35
N TYR A 34 4.07 1.72 -13.44
CA TYR A 34 5.50 1.95 -13.20
C TYR A 34 6.21 0.68 -12.69
N ASP A 35 5.53 -0.17 -11.95
CA ASP A 35 6.01 -1.49 -11.52
C ASP A 35 6.40 -2.37 -12.71
N LYS A 36 5.62 -2.35 -13.79
CA LYS A 36 5.91 -3.06 -15.03
C LYS A 36 7.13 -2.47 -15.73
N PHE A 37 7.23 -1.13 -15.79
CA PHE A 37 8.40 -0.46 -16.33
C PHE A 37 9.67 -0.78 -15.55
N MET A 38 9.63 -0.80 -14.22
CA MET A 38 10.75 -1.20 -13.39
C MET A 38 11.19 -2.63 -13.72
N ASN A 39 10.24 -3.57 -13.79
CA ASN A 39 10.53 -4.97 -14.11
C ASN A 39 11.17 -5.13 -15.50
N GLU A 40 10.67 -4.41 -16.51
CA GLU A 40 11.24 -4.48 -17.86
C GLU A 40 12.63 -3.82 -17.93
N ALA A 41 12.83 -2.69 -17.24
CA ALA A 41 14.12 -2.03 -17.15
C ALA A 41 15.20 -2.97 -16.54
N TYR A 42 14.84 -3.73 -15.51
CA TYR A 42 15.76 -4.69 -14.86
C TYR A 42 16.12 -5.90 -15.75
N LYS A 43 15.34 -6.19 -16.79
CA LYS A 43 15.68 -7.23 -17.76
C LYS A 43 16.70 -6.77 -18.79
N ILE A 44 16.72 -5.48 -19.12
CA ILE A 44 17.52 -4.93 -20.21
C ILE A 44 18.79 -4.21 -19.74
N SER A 45 18.94 -3.97 -18.43
CA SER A 45 20.13 -3.33 -17.87
C SER A 45 20.42 -3.84 -16.46
N ASP A 46 21.69 -3.95 -16.14
CA ASP A 46 22.20 -4.31 -14.81
C ASP A 46 22.22 -3.12 -13.87
N ARG A 47 22.16 -1.87 -14.41
CA ARG A 47 22.10 -0.61 -13.66
C ARG A 47 20.88 0.19 -14.07
N VAL A 48 19.99 0.43 -13.12
CA VAL A 48 18.72 1.09 -13.39
C VAL A 48 18.44 2.15 -12.33
N GLU A 49 18.25 3.41 -12.80
CA GLU A 49 17.87 4.54 -11.95
C GLU A 49 16.53 5.10 -12.45
N LEU A 50 15.51 5.03 -11.61
CA LEU A 50 14.17 5.46 -11.99
C LEU A 50 13.55 6.37 -10.92
N VAL A 51 12.83 7.38 -11.44
CA VAL A 51 11.95 8.22 -10.63
C VAL A 51 10.55 7.64 -10.66
N THR A 52 10.02 7.24 -9.52
CA THR A 52 8.74 6.54 -9.43
C THR A 52 7.90 7.05 -8.25
N PRO A 53 6.57 6.81 -8.24
CA PRO A 53 5.77 7.00 -7.03
C PRO A 53 6.32 6.16 -5.89
N ALA A 54 6.47 6.77 -4.71
CA ALA A 54 7.09 6.12 -3.54
C ALA A 54 6.15 5.19 -2.76
N ARG A 55 4.89 5.05 -3.17
CA ARG A 55 3.85 4.33 -2.40
C ARG A 55 4.19 2.87 -2.14
N PHE A 56 4.87 2.21 -3.06
CA PHE A 56 5.28 0.82 -2.88
C PHE A 56 6.28 0.63 -1.72
N LEU A 57 7.09 1.64 -1.43
CA LEU A 57 8.03 1.63 -0.30
C LEU A 57 7.33 1.54 1.07
N PHE A 58 6.07 1.98 1.12
CA PHE A 58 5.20 1.92 2.31
C PHE A 58 4.22 0.74 2.26
N ASN A 59 4.43 -0.19 1.35
CA ASN A 59 3.50 -1.29 1.05
C ASN A 59 2.06 -0.80 0.84
N SER A 60 1.91 0.34 0.18
CA SER A 60 0.65 1.02 -0.05
C SER A 60 0.46 1.32 -1.54
N GLY A 61 -0.75 1.71 -1.92
CA GLY A 61 -1.07 1.97 -3.31
C GLY A 61 -1.84 0.82 -3.95
N GLN A 62 -1.68 0.69 -5.26
CA GLN A 62 -2.39 -0.31 -6.06
C GLN A 62 -1.45 -1.29 -6.79
N THR A 63 -0.15 -1.23 -6.49
CA THR A 63 0.81 -2.24 -6.90
C THR A 63 0.57 -3.53 -6.12
N ASN A 64 0.92 -4.65 -6.71
CA ASN A 64 0.77 -5.95 -6.07
C ASN A 64 1.64 -6.04 -4.81
N SER A 65 1.09 -6.51 -3.70
CA SER A 65 1.81 -6.62 -2.43
C SER A 65 3.02 -7.54 -2.52
N ALA A 66 2.93 -8.65 -3.24
CA ALA A 66 4.06 -9.55 -3.45
C ALA A 66 5.20 -8.87 -4.25
N TRP A 67 4.85 -8.00 -5.21
CA TRP A 67 5.85 -7.20 -5.91
C TRP A 67 6.49 -6.15 -4.99
N ASN A 68 5.69 -5.49 -4.13
CA ASN A 68 6.23 -4.55 -3.16
C ASN A 68 7.23 -5.25 -2.22
N GLU A 69 6.89 -6.42 -1.70
CA GLU A 69 7.77 -7.23 -0.85
C GLU A 69 9.05 -7.64 -1.58
N GLN A 70 8.94 -8.04 -2.85
CA GLN A 70 10.09 -8.34 -3.69
C GLN A 70 11.01 -7.12 -3.81
N MET A 71 10.49 -5.93 -4.08
CA MET A 71 11.30 -4.70 -4.19
C MET A 71 11.94 -4.32 -2.83
N LEU A 72 11.19 -4.43 -1.75
CA LEU A 72 11.69 -4.11 -0.41
C LEU A 72 12.74 -5.09 0.10
N SER A 73 12.75 -6.32 -0.40
CA SER A 73 13.72 -7.36 -0.06
C SER A 73 14.90 -7.47 -1.04
N ASP A 74 14.85 -6.75 -2.17
CA ASP A 74 15.94 -6.79 -3.17
C ASP A 74 17.20 -6.10 -2.63
N ARG A 75 18.27 -6.89 -2.44
CA ARG A 75 19.57 -6.42 -1.95
C ARG A 75 20.33 -5.56 -2.95
N HIS A 76 19.91 -5.54 -4.20
CA HIS A 76 20.53 -4.73 -5.26
C HIS A 76 19.86 -3.36 -5.41
N LEU A 77 18.70 -3.15 -4.75
CA LEU A 77 17.90 -1.94 -4.85
C LEU A 77 18.09 -1.04 -3.64
N LYS A 78 18.29 0.25 -3.88
CA LYS A 78 18.29 1.28 -2.84
C LYS A 78 17.47 2.50 -3.24
N VAL A 79 17.00 3.24 -2.26
CA VAL A 79 16.40 4.56 -2.43
C VAL A 79 17.51 5.60 -2.29
N ILE A 80 17.79 6.38 -3.34
CA ILE A 80 18.81 7.43 -3.32
C ILE A 80 18.23 8.80 -3.01
N ALA A 81 16.94 9.01 -3.28
CA ALA A 81 16.22 10.22 -2.89
C ALA A 81 14.74 9.92 -2.65
N TYR A 82 14.14 10.66 -1.75
CA TYR A 82 12.70 10.64 -1.47
C TYR A 82 12.21 12.05 -1.20
N GLU A 83 11.12 12.44 -1.84
CA GLU A 83 10.41 13.70 -1.58
C GLU A 83 8.93 13.41 -1.36
N SER A 84 8.45 13.74 -0.16
CA SER A 84 7.05 13.52 0.24
C SER A 84 6.09 14.46 -0.48
N ASP A 85 6.55 15.68 -0.80
CA ASP A 85 5.80 16.68 -1.54
C ASP A 85 6.23 16.66 -3.02
N SER A 86 5.48 15.90 -3.82
CA SER A 86 5.79 15.76 -5.25
C SER A 86 5.78 17.08 -6.04
N SER A 87 5.12 18.13 -5.54
CA SER A 87 5.08 19.44 -6.18
C SER A 87 6.44 20.12 -6.26
N LYS A 88 7.36 19.75 -5.35
CA LYS A 88 8.75 20.22 -5.36
C LYS A 88 9.57 19.59 -6.50
N MET A 89 9.21 18.40 -6.96
CA MET A 89 9.86 17.74 -8.10
C MET A 89 9.14 17.97 -9.42
N PHE A 90 7.80 18.00 -9.38
CA PHE A 90 6.95 18.12 -10.57
C PHE A 90 5.88 19.17 -10.34
N SER A 91 6.05 20.36 -10.96
CA SER A 91 5.10 21.45 -10.83
C SER A 91 3.68 21.03 -11.23
N GLY A 92 2.71 21.27 -10.35
CA GLY A 92 1.29 21.02 -10.64
C GLY A 92 0.84 19.55 -10.54
N VAL A 93 1.68 18.65 -10.02
CA VAL A 93 1.35 17.22 -9.87
C VAL A 93 1.33 16.85 -8.40
N ASP A 94 0.18 16.34 -7.92
CA ASP A 94 0.04 15.78 -6.58
C ASP A 94 0.10 14.24 -6.64
N ILE A 95 1.24 13.68 -6.23
CA ILE A 95 1.44 12.23 -6.12
C ILE A 95 1.39 11.84 -4.65
N LYS A 96 0.25 11.30 -4.24
CA LYS A 96 0.07 10.85 -2.85
C LYS A 96 1.12 9.80 -2.47
N GLY A 97 1.80 10.04 -1.35
CA GLY A 97 2.89 9.21 -0.87
C GLY A 97 4.27 9.64 -1.38
N GLY A 98 4.32 10.70 -2.20
CA GLY A 98 5.57 11.27 -2.67
C GLY A 98 6.21 10.52 -3.83
N VAL A 99 7.42 10.93 -4.14
CA VAL A 99 8.24 10.40 -5.24
C VAL A 99 9.57 9.90 -4.69
N ALA A 100 10.04 8.80 -5.22
CA ALA A 100 11.34 8.24 -4.90
C ALA A 100 12.22 8.11 -6.15
N VAL A 101 13.50 8.37 -5.99
CA VAL A 101 14.52 7.97 -6.95
C VAL A 101 15.14 6.69 -6.43
N THR A 102 14.99 5.62 -7.18
CA THR A 102 15.55 4.30 -6.85
C THR A 102 16.71 3.98 -7.76
N TYR A 103 17.72 3.34 -7.23
CA TYR A 103 18.86 2.83 -7.98
C TYR A 103 19.04 1.34 -7.69
N ARG A 104 19.09 0.56 -8.76
CA ARG A 104 19.39 -0.87 -8.72
C ARG A 104 20.66 -1.17 -9.49
N ASP A 105 21.59 -1.88 -8.87
CA ASP A 105 22.83 -2.35 -9.49
C ASP A 105 23.04 -3.82 -9.10
N ILE A 106 23.03 -4.72 -10.07
CA ILE A 106 23.14 -6.16 -9.82
C ILE A 106 24.53 -6.56 -9.27
N ASP A 107 25.54 -5.75 -9.55
CA ASP A 107 26.90 -5.96 -9.04
C ASP A 107 27.10 -5.43 -7.61
N ALA A 108 26.17 -4.62 -7.11
CA ALA A 108 26.21 -4.06 -5.76
C ALA A 108 25.31 -4.86 -4.81
N ASP A 109 25.82 -5.15 -3.62
CA ASP A 109 25.04 -5.73 -2.54
C ASP A 109 24.78 -4.66 -1.47
N HIS A 110 23.54 -4.25 -1.34
CA HIS A 110 23.04 -3.34 -0.31
C HIS A 110 22.26 -4.13 0.73
N GLU A 111 22.06 -3.55 1.91
CA GLU A 111 21.05 -4.09 2.81
C GLU A 111 19.67 -3.89 2.19
N PRO A 112 18.75 -4.87 2.33
CA PRO A 112 17.39 -4.71 1.86
C PRO A 112 16.74 -3.45 2.44
N ILE A 113 15.91 -2.77 1.65
CA ILE A 113 15.17 -1.59 2.13
C ILE A 113 14.31 -1.96 3.35
N GLY A 114 13.68 -3.14 3.31
CA GLY A 114 12.84 -3.64 4.39
C GLY A 114 11.73 -2.66 4.76
N LEU A 115 11.76 -2.14 5.97
CA LEU A 115 10.89 -1.06 6.41
C LEU A 115 11.47 0.29 5.96
N PHE A 116 10.86 0.90 4.96
CA PHE A 116 11.28 2.23 4.49
C PHE A 116 10.89 3.32 5.49
N ILE A 117 11.88 4.03 5.99
CA ILE A 117 11.71 5.13 6.94
C ILE A 117 12.38 6.38 6.33
N PRO A 118 11.60 7.36 5.86
CA PRO A 118 12.15 8.56 5.21
C PRO A 118 12.99 9.41 6.17
N GLU A 119 12.57 9.48 7.43
CA GLU A 119 13.14 10.36 8.43
C GLU A 119 14.33 9.69 9.13
N GLN A 120 15.54 10.15 8.84
CA GLN A 120 16.77 9.57 9.41
C GLN A 120 16.78 9.51 10.95
N ILE A 121 16.18 10.51 11.60
CA ILE A 121 16.09 10.55 13.08
C ILE A 121 15.30 9.34 13.63
N LEU A 122 14.33 8.81 12.88
CA LEU A 122 13.52 7.68 13.31
C LEU A 122 14.26 6.34 13.22
N HIS A 123 15.34 6.24 12.42
CA HIS A 123 16.11 5.00 12.29
C HIS A 123 16.66 4.53 13.64
N SER A 124 17.19 5.47 14.47
CA SER A 124 17.70 5.13 15.80
C SER A 124 16.61 4.65 16.76
N ILE A 125 15.39 5.18 16.62
CA ILE A 125 14.23 4.79 17.43
C ILE A 125 13.79 3.38 17.05
N VAL A 126 13.66 3.12 15.75
CA VAL A 126 13.26 1.80 15.23
C VAL A 126 14.28 0.73 15.56
N ALA A 127 15.59 1.03 15.44
CA ALA A 127 16.64 0.10 15.84
C ALA A 127 16.58 -0.25 17.33
N LYS A 128 16.33 0.73 18.20
CA LYS A 128 16.17 0.52 19.65
C LYS A 128 14.90 -0.27 19.97
N ALA A 129 13.80 0.01 19.26
CA ALA A 129 12.53 -0.74 19.43
C ALA A 129 12.68 -2.18 18.93
N GLY A 130 13.34 -2.39 17.79
CA GLY A 130 13.60 -3.72 17.22
C GLY A 130 14.50 -4.60 18.08
N ALA A 131 15.44 -3.99 18.84
CA ALA A 131 16.28 -4.71 19.80
C ALA A 131 15.47 -5.31 20.98
N ARG A 132 14.23 -4.85 21.20
CA ARG A 132 13.28 -5.40 22.20
C ARG A 132 12.30 -6.38 21.58
N SER A 133 12.71 -7.14 20.59
CA SER A 133 11.88 -8.01 19.74
C SER A 133 11.15 -9.15 20.46
N ASN A 134 11.38 -9.35 21.76
CA ASN A 134 10.62 -10.28 22.57
C ASN A 134 9.25 -9.72 23.01
N GLU A 135 8.96 -8.46 22.73
CA GLU A 135 7.67 -7.84 22.98
C GLU A 135 6.77 -8.00 21.75
N MET A 136 5.48 -8.23 21.98
CA MET A 136 4.51 -8.40 20.90
C MET A 136 4.40 -7.11 20.08
N SER A 137 4.72 -7.20 18.79
CA SER A 137 4.59 -6.06 17.89
C SER A 137 3.12 -5.65 17.73
N LEU A 138 2.86 -4.36 17.72
CA LEU A 138 1.53 -3.84 17.38
C LEU A 138 1.06 -4.27 15.99
N PHE A 139 1.97 -4.61 15.07
CA PHE A 139 1.61 -5.15 13.75
C PHE A 139 0.81 -6.46 13.84
N SER A 140 0.98 -7.25 14.90
CA SER A 140 0.23 -8.48 15.09
C SER A 140 -1.24 -8.24 15.46
N VAL A 141 -1.57 -7.05 15.97
CA VAL A 141 -2.91 -6.68 16.44
C VAL A 141 -3.52 -5.50 15.68
N THR A 142 -2.77 -4.89 14.77
CA THR A 142 -3.27 -3.81 13.90
C THR A 142 -3.55 -4.35 12.50
N GLY A 143 -4.68 -3.93 11.93
CA GLY A 143 -5.05 -4.23 10.57
C GLY A 143 -5.07 -2.97 9.69
N THR A 144 -4.87 -3.14 8.40
CA THR A 144 -5.08 -2.07 7.42
C THR A 144 -6.57 -1.81 7.20
N GLN A 145 -6.91 -0.68 6.60
CA GLN A 145 -8.27 -0.45 6.10
C GLN A 145 -8.73 -1.62 5.22
N CYS A 146 -10.01 -1.96 5.30
CA CYS A 146 -10.63 -3.04 4.52
C CYS A 146 -10.31 -4.48 5.00
N ASN A 147 -9.80 -4.66 6.20
CA ASN A 147 -9.60 -5.99 6.79
C ASN A 147 -10.91 -6.68 7.18
N TYR A 148 -12.00 -5.94 7.30
CA TYR A 148 -13.32 -6.52 7.58
C TYR A 148 -13.99 -6.94 6.28
N ASN A 149 -14.23 -8.23 6.15
CA ASN A 149 -14.93 -8.80 5.00
C ASN A 149 -16.37 -9.12 5.39
N PHE A 150 -17.31 -8.33 4.92
CA PHE A 150 -18.74 -8.59 5.13
C PHE A 150 -19.26 -9.81 4.39
N ALA A 151 -18.47 -10.46 3.54
CA ALA A 151 -18.91 -11.65 2.83
C ALA A 151 -19.29 -12.78 3.79
N GLU A 152 -18.55 -12.94 4.90
CA GLU A 152 -18.88 -13.92 5.93
C GLU A 152 -20.17 -13.55 6.68
N LEU A 153 -20.30 -12.29 7.08
CA LEU A 153 -21.54 -11.78 7.71
C LEU A 153 -22.76 -12.01 6.84
N TYR A 154 -22.64 -11.86 5.52
CA TYR A 154 -23.75 -12.06 4.59
C TYR A 154 -24.08 -13.53 4.30
N LYS A 155 -23.24 -14.48 4.71
CA LYS A 155 -23.59 -15.91 4.69
C LYS A 155 -24.58 -16.23 5.80
N ASP A 156 -24.31 -15.69 6.99
CA ASP A 156 -25.17 -15.92 8.16
C ASP A 156 -26.41 -15.02 8.16
N HIS A 157 -26.26 -13.80 7.62
CA HIS A 157 -27.30 -12.75 7.56
C HIS A 157 -27.42 -12.16 6.17
N PRO A 158 -28.02 -12.88 5.19
CA PRO A 158 -28.12 -12.40 3.80
C PRO A 158 -28.93 -11.11 3.65
N ASP A 159 -29.88 -10.87 4.52
CA ASP A 159 -30.72 -9.68 4.60
C ASP A 159 -29.97 -8.42 4.97
N TYR A 160 -28.80 -8.53 5.60
CA TYR A 160 -28.00 -7.36 6.00
C TYR A 160 -27.41 -6.59 4.83
N ARG A 161 -27.36 -7.19 3.63
CA ARG A 161 -26.92 -6.50 2.40
C ARG A 161 -27.74 -5.25 2.07
N GLN A 162 -28.99 -5.17 2.51
CA GLN A 162 -29.86 -4.01 2.26
C GLN A 162 -29.45 -2.76 3.06
N TYR A 163 -28.76 -2.94 4.18
CA TYR A 163 -28.36 -1.83 5.06
C TYR A 163 -27.10 -1.10 4.62
N ILE A 164 -26.30 -1.71 3.75
CA ILE A 164 -25.02 -1.15 3.28
C ILE A 164 -25.14 -0.87 1.79
N SER A 165 -24.91 0.39 1.41
CA SER A 165 -24.93 0.84 0.02
C SER A 165 -23.58 1.36 -0.45
N GLY A 166 -23.35 1.35 -1.77
CA GLY A 166 -22.17 1.89 -2.44
C GLY A 166 -20.95 0.99 -2.39
N ASP A 167 -19.78 1.55 -2.67
CA ASP A 167 -18.50 0.84 -2.86
C ASP A 167 -17.97 0.08 -1.63
N GLY A 168 -18.52 0.39 -0.43
CA GLY A 168 -18.17 -0.29 0.80
C GLY A 168 -18.98 -1.54 1.10
N LYS A 169 -19.84 -1.96 0.21
CA LYS A 169 -20.84 -3.01 0.42
C LYS A 169 -20.26 -4.38 0.79
N HIS A 170 -19.03 -4.65 0.38
CA HIS A 170 -18.45 -5.97 0.48
C HIS A 170 -17.21 -6.08 1.38
N SER A 171 -16.57 -4.97 1.74
CA SER A 171 -15.24 -5.06 2.35
C SER A 171 -14.87 -3.99 3.37
N GLN A 172 -15.77 -3.05 3.69
CA GLN A 172 -15.40 -1.95 4.57
C GLN A 172 -16.40 -1.73 5.69
N LEU A 173 -15.92 -1.77 6.92
CA LEU A 173 -16.66 -1.31 8.08
C LEU A 173 -16.68 0.23 8.05
N LYS A 174 -17.71 0.81 7.42
CA LYS A 174 -17.94 2.26 7.36
C LYS A 174 -18.92 2.70 8.45
N SER A 175 -18.97 4.00 8.71
CA SER A 175 -19.88 4.60 9.71
C SER A 175 -21.34 4.18 9.54
N ASN A 176 -21.81 4.04 8.29
CA ASN A 176 -23.17 3.59 8.00
C ASN A 176 -23.44 2.14 8.40
N ALA A 177 -22.40 1.27 8.41
CA ALA A 177 -22.57 -0.11 8.87
C ALA A 177 -22.80 -0.15 10.40
N LEU A 178 -22.00 0.59 11.17
CA LEU A 178 -22.14 0.65 12.62
C LEU A 178 -23.47 1.27 13.10
N GLU A 179 -24.13 2.03 12.23
CA GLU A 179 -25.40 2.67 12.51
C GLU A 179 -26.61 1.80 12.07
N LYS A 180 -26.49 1.16 10.92
CA LYS A 180 -27.66 0.57 10.23
C LYS A 180 -27.73 -0.94 10.29
N VAL A 181 -26.60 -1.62 10.45
CA VAL A 181 -26.59 -3.08 10.47
C VAL A 181 -26.96 -3.57 11.86
N PRO A 182 -28.03 -4.38 12.00
CA PRO A 182 -28.59 -4.75 13.31
C PRO A 182 -27.66 -5.51 14.27
N ILE A 183 -26.60 -6.13 13.77
CA ILE A 183 -25.61 -6.83 14.60
C ILE A 183 -24.83 -5.83 15.50
N PHE A 184 -24.72 -4.56 15.09
CA PHE A 184 -24.00 -3.55 15.88
C PHE A 184 -24.93 -2.86 16.85
N THR A 185 -24.81 -3.18 18.12
CA THR A 185 -25.66 -2.67 19.18
C THR A 185 -24.94 -1.62 20.03
N GLU A 186 -25.70 -0.75 20.72
CA GLU A 186 -25.15 0.27 21.62
C GLU A 186 -24.74 -0.29 22.95
N THR A 187 -25.36 -1.37 23.37
CA THR A 187 -25.13 -2.05 24.65
C THR A 187 -24.70 -3.47 24.41
N LYS A 188 -23.88 -4.00 25.31
CA LYS A 188 -23.49 -5.40 25.30
C LYS A 188 -24.70 -6.28 25.57
N ILE A 189 -24.99 -7.26 24.72
CA ILE A 189 -26.11 -8.20 24.83
C ILE A 189 -25.62 -9.57 25.34
N SER A 190 -24.43 -10.01 24.89
CA SER A 190 -23.85 -11.30 25.22
C SER A 190 -22.44 -11.15 25.77
N ASP A 191 -22.00 -12.14 26.57
CA ASP A 191 -20.63 -12.16 27.08
C ASP A 191 -19.59 -12.33 25.97
N ASN A 192 -19.99 -12.88 24.84
CA ASN A 192 -19.14 -13.05 23.66
C ASN A 192 -19.06 -11.79 22.78
N ASP A 193 -19.84 -10.76 23.07
CA ASP A 193 -19.85 -9.54 22.25
C ASP A 193 -18.52 -8.81 22.35
N ILE A 194 -17.98 -8.50 21.19
CA ILE A 194 -16.74 -7.74 21.02
C ILE A 194 -17.08 -6.26 20.92
N ARG A 195 -16.36 -5.44 21.68
CA ARG A 195 -16.51 -3.99 21.62
C ARG A 195 -15.71 -3.42 20.45
N ILE A 196 -16.39 -2.78 19.51
CA ILE A 196 -15.84 -2.13 18.33
C ILE A 196 -15.89 -0.63 18.52
N PHE A 197 -14.80 0.06 18.13
CA PHE A 197 -14.71 1.51 18.14
C PHE A 197 -14.75 2.05 16.73
N GLY A 198 -15.61 3.02 16.46
CA GLY A 198 -15.74 3.57 15.12
C GLY A 198 -16.40 4.96 15.11
N LEU A 199 -16.74 5.41 13.91
CA LEU A 199 -17.37 6.71 13.66
C LEU A 199 -18.81 6.51 13.20
N VAL A 200 -19.76 7.14 13.88
CA VAL A 200 -21.15 7.27 13.45
C VAL A 200 -21.50 8.76 13.43
N ALA A 201 -22.01 9.25 12.31
CA ALA A 201 -22.36 10.66 12.12
C ALA A 201 -21.26 11.67 12.53
N ARG A 202 -19.99 11.32 12.29
CA ARG A 202 -18.77 12.08 12.65
C ARG A 202 -18.41 12.05 14.14
N GLU A 203 -19.16 11.34 14.97
CA GLU A 203 -18.84 11.14 16.39
C GLU A 203 -18.15 9.79 16.59
N ARG A 204 -17.21 9.77 17.52
CA ARG A 204 -16.52 8.53 17.93
C ARG A 204 -17.41 7.78 18.90
N VAL A 205 -17.78 6.56 18.55
CA VAL A 205 -18.69 5.73 19.35
C VAL A 205 -18.16 4.33 19.55
N TYR A 206 -18.66 3.67 20.56
CA TYR A 206 -18.50 2.25 20.73
C TYR A 206 -19.78 1.53 20.28
N ARG A 207 -19.61 0.36 19.68
CA ARG A 207 -20.66 -0.61 19.38
C ARG A 207 -20.21 -1.99 19.81
N PHE A 208 -21.15 -2.89 19.95
CA PHE A 208 -20.92 -4.29 20.29
C PHE A 208 -21.48 -5.18 19.19
N CYS A 209 -20.79 -6.30 18.91
CA CYS A 209 -21.26 -7.32 17.98
C CYS A 209 -20.79 -8.71 18.39
#